data_26273b9a971324ddca4269d3210e5418
#
_entry.id   26273b9a971324ddca4269d3210e5418
#
_cell.length_a   1.000
_cell.length_b   1.000
_cell.length_c   1.000
_cell.angle_alpha   90.00
_cell.angle_beta   90.00
_cell.angle_gamma   90.00
#
_symmetry.space_group_name_H-M   'P 1'
#
loop_
_entity.id
_entity.type
_entity.pdbx_description
1 polymer ?
#
loop_
_entity_poly.entity_id
_entity_poly.type
_entity_poly.pdbx_seq_one_letter_code
_entity_poly.pdbx_strand_id
1 'polypeptide(L)'
;MAEITTVPFGPQHPVLPEPIHLDLELKDERVVRAVPSIGYVHRGLEKLVEKRDFKQFIYVAERVCGICSFGHGWGYAKAVEGLMNIEIPERASCLRTMWH
;
A
#
# COMPACT_ATOMS: atom_id res chain seq x y z
N MET A 1 6.70 33.44 23.03
CA MET A 1 6.49 31.97 22.97
C MET A 1 6.02 31.64 21.55
N ALA A 2 6.71 30.74 20.86
CA ALA A 2 6.30 30.34 19.51
C ALA A 2 4.97 29.60 19.61
N GLU A 3 3.98 30.07 18.89
CA GLU A 3 2.64 29.51 18.86
C GLU A 3 2.62 28.20 18.05
N ILE A 4 1.92 27.19 18.56
CA ILE A 4 1.74 25.94 17.83
C ILE A 4 0.56 26.13 16.89
N THR A 5 0.81 25.92 15.60
CA THR A 5 -0.21 26.00 14.55
C THR A 5 -0.52 24.61 14.04
N THR A 6 -1.79 24.24 13.95
CA THR A 6 -2.22 22.96 13.36
C THR A 6 -2.59 23.16 11.89
N VAL A 7 -1.95 22.36 11.03
CA VAL A 7 -2.18 22.39 9.59
C VAL A 7 -2.68 21.02 9.13
N PRO A 8 -3.87 20.93 8.52
CA PRO A 8 -4.37 19.70 7.94
C PRO A 8 -3.66 19.40 6.61
N PHE A 9 -3.23 18.15 6.45
CA PHE A 9 -2.65 17.64 5.21
C PHE A 9 -3.47 16.44 4.71
N GLY A 10 -4.07 16.58 3.56
CA GLY A 10 -5.01 15.59 3.04
C GLY A 10 -6.47 15.82 3.49
N PRO A 11 -7.38 14.87 3.25
CA PRO A 11 -7.18 13.53 2.67
C PRO A 11 -6.80 13.53 1.20
N GLN A 12 -7.23 14.51 0.42
CA GLN A 12 -6.86 14.66 -0.98
C GLN A 12 -5.77 15.72 -1.13
N HIS A 13 -4.62 15.30 -1.64
CA HIS A 13 -3.48 16.17 -1.88
C HIS A 13 -2.77 15.75 -3.17
N PRO A 14 -2.31 16.67 -4.01
CA PRO A 14 -1.69 16.35 -5.30
C PRO A 14 -0.47 15.43 -5.23
N VAL A 15 0.24 15.44 -4.10
CA VAL A 15 1.42 14.59 -3.85
C VAL A 15 1.05 13.17 -3.44
N LEU A 16 -0.17 12.97 -2.92
CA LEU A 16 -0.60 11.67 -2.39
C LEU A 16 -1.25 10.83 -3.48
N PRO A 17 -0.75 9.62 -3.78
CA PRO A 17 -1.39 8.71 -4.73
C PRO A 17 -2.71 8.15 -4.18
N GLU A 18 -2.83 8.03 -2.86
CA GLU A 18 -4.02 7.54 -2.16
C GLU A 18 -4.36 8.44 -0.96
N PRO A 19 -5.64 8.57 -0.59
CA PRO A 19 -6.06 9.45 0.50
C PRO A 19 -5.49 9.05 1.85
N ILE A 20 -4.83 10.01 2.50
CA ILE A 20 -4.44 9.95 3.91
C ILE A 20 -4.64 11.35 4.52
N HIS A 21 -5.05 11.41 5.76
CA HIS A 21 -5.16 12.68 6.48
C HIS A 21 -4.15 12.72 7.62
N LEU A 22 -3.44 13.83 7.72
CA LEU A 22 -2.49 14.12 8.79
C LEU A 22 -2.81 15.49 9.40
N ASP A 23 -3.02 15.55 10.71
CA ASP A 23 -2.99 16.81 11.44
C ASP A 23 -1.55 17.07 11.86
N LEU A 24 -0.94 18.11 11.29
CA LEU A 24 0.44 18.49 11.54
C LEU A 24 0.48 19.66 12.54
N GLU A 25 1.08 19.45 13.69
CA GLU A 25 1.36 20.53 14.63
C GLU A 25 2.73 21.12 14.31
N LEU A 26 2.76 22.38 13.96
CA LEU A 26 3.94 23.12 13.55
C LEU A 26 4.36 24.11 14.64
N LYS A 27 5.65 24.17 14.89
CA LYS A 27 6.31 25.22 15.66
C LYS A 27 7.48 25.76 14.86
N ASP A 28 7.43 27.04 14.51
CA ASP A 28 8.47 27.68 13.69
C ASP A 28 8.83 26.88 12.44
N GLU A 29 7.81 26.47 11.65
CA GLU A 29 7.92 25.69 10.41
C GLU A 29 8.47 24.23 10.61
N ARG A 30 8.66 23.82 11.83
CA ARG A 30 9.03 22.42 12.15
C ARG A 30 7.83 21.64 12.62
N VAL A 31 7.66 20.46 12.06
CA VAL A 31 6.63 19.51 12.53
C VAL A 31 7.08 18.98 13.89
N VAL A 32 6.32 19.28 14.93
CA VAL A 32 6.54 18.78 16.29
C VAL A 32 5.69 17.56 16.61
N ARG A 33 4.56 17.44 15.92
CA ARG A 33 3.67 16.30 16.05
C ARG A 33 2.90 16.07 14.75
N ALA A 34 2.66 14.80 14.41
CA ALA A 34 1.77 14.41 13.32
C ALA A 34 0.79 13.36 13.83
N VAL A 35 -0.50 13.62 13.65
CA VAL A 35 -1.56 12.70 14.03
C VAL A 35 -2.19 12.14 12.75
N PRO A 36 -1.93 10.87 12.40
CA PRO A 36 -2.50 10.27 11.21
C PRO A 36 -3.94 9.83 11.44
N SER A 37 -4.79 10.07 10.44
CA SER A 37 -6.12 9.50 10.31
C SER A 37 -6.14 8.64 9.05
N ILE A 38 -6.08 7.33 9.24
CA ILE A 38 -5.99 6.32 8.18
C ILE A 38 -7.33 5.59 8.00
N GLY A 39 -7.44 4.79 6.95
CA GLY A 39 -8.63 4.00 6.68
C GLY A 39 -9.52 4.51 5.56
N TYR A 40 -9.15 5.62 4.90
CA TYR A 40 -9.89 6.16 3.76
C TYR A 40 -10.02 5.18 2.61
N VAL A 41 -9.04 4.32 2.43
CA VAL A 41 -9.01 3.27 1.39
C VAL A 41 -9.20 1.87 1.96
N HIS A 42 -9.62 1.75 3.21
CA HIS A 42 -9.85 0.45 3.86
C HIS A 42 -11.02 -0.29 3.21
N ARG A 43 -10.79 -1.53 2.79
CA ARG A 43 -11.78 -2.38 2.12
C ARG A 43 -11.89 -3.77 2.72
N GLY A 44 -11.26 -4.02 3.87
CA GLY A 44 -11.28 -5.30 4.58
C GLY A 44 -10.56 -6.44 3.85
N LEU A 45 -9.51 -6.11 3.07
CA LEU A 45 -8.78 -7.10 2.27
C LEU A 45 -8.10 -8.16 3.12
N GLU A 46 -7.59 -7.78 4.29
CA GLU A 46 -6.95 -8.70 5.24
C GLU A 46 -7.95 -9.76 5.75
N LYS A 47 -9.20 -9.38 5.95
CA LYS A 47 -10.23 -10.33 6.36
C LYS A 47 -10.74 -11.17 5.19
N LEU A 48 -10.68 -10.63 4.00
CA LEU A 48 -11.07 -11.34 2.79
C LEU A 48 -10.08 -12.45 2.44
N VAL A 49 -8.77 -12.23 2.64
CA VAL A 49 -7.74 -13.24 2.34
C VAL A 49 -7.91 -14.50 3.18
N GLU A 50 -8.33 -14.37 4.44
CA GLU A 50 -8.60 -15.53 5.31
C GLU A 50 -9.74 -16.44 4.80
N LYS A 51 -10.64 -15.89 3.99
CA LYS A 51 -11.84 -16.58 3.50
C LYS A 51 -11.72 -17.08 2.07
N ARG A 52 -10.62 -16.79 1.39
CA ARG A 52 -10.42 -17.12 -0.02
C ARG A 52 -9.33 -18.16 -0.19
N ASP A 53 -9.45 -18.95 -1.26
CA ASP A 53 -8.36 -19.81 -1.71
C ASP A 53 -7.14 -18.95 -2.09
N PHE A 54 -5.96 -19.38 -1.66
CA PHE A 54 -4.74 -18.59 -1.85
C PHE A 54 -4.37 -18.40 -3.33
N LYS A 55 -4.75 -19.33 -4.23
CA LYS A 55 -4.53 -19.17 -5.67
C LYS A 55 -5.45 -18.13 -6.28
N GLN A 56 -6.68 -18.05 -5.80
CA GLN A 56 -7.67 -17.07 -6.29
C GLN A 56 -7.42 -15.68 -5.71
N PHE A 57 -6.78 -15.60 -4.55
CA PHE A 57 -6.55 -14.31 -3.89
C PHE A 57 -5.63 -13.39 -4.70
N ILE A 58 -4.84 -13.91 -5.64
CA ILE A 58 -3.99 -13.09 -6.51
C ILE A 58 -4.80 -12.00 -7.23
N TYR A 59 -6.02 -12.31 -7.67
CA TYR A 59 -6.91 -11.33 -8.34
C TYR A 59 -7.36 -10.20 -7.41
N VAL A 60 -7.46 -10.48 -6.12
CA VAL A 60 -7.77 -9.47 -5.11
C VAL A 60 -6.52 -8.67 -4.76
N ALA A 61 -5.37 -9.32 -4.61
CA ALA A 61 -4.09 -8.70 -4.34
C ALA A 61 -3.74 -7.65 -5.41
N GLU A 62 -3.96 -7.95 -6.68
CA GLU A 62 -3.78 -7.01 -7.78
C GLU A 62 -4.66 -5.75 -7.64
N ARG A 63 -5.82 -5.83 -6.99
CA ARG A 63 -6.75 -4.71 -6.80
C ARG A 63 -6.52 -3.93 -5.50
N VAL A 64 -5.47 -4.23 -4.76
CA VAL A 64 -5.03 -3.36 -3.65
C VAL A 64 -4.76 -1.96 -4.19
N CYS A 65 -4.14 -1.87 -5.36
CA CYS A 65 -3.92 -0.62 -6.08
C CYS A 65 -4.18 -0.84 -7.58
N GLY A 66 -4.99 0.01 -8.20
CA GLY A 66 -5.30 -0.07 -9.63
C GLY A 66 -4.17 0.41 -10.54
N ILE A 67 -3.28 1.28 -10.04
CA ILE A 67 -2.15 1.84 -10.79
C ILE A 67 -1.00 0.86 -10.86
N CYS A 68 -0.71 0.17 -9.75
CA CYS A 68 0.40 -0.77 -9.59
C CYS A 68 -0.07 -2.22 -9.38
N SER A 69 -1.15 -2.61 -10.04
CA SER A 69 -1.79 -3.93 -9.88
C SER A 69 -0.83 -5.09 -10.05
N PHE A 70 -0.01 -5.04 -11.10
CA PHE A 70 0.95 -6.10 -11.39
C PHE A 70 2.00 -6.26 -10.28
N GLY A 71 2.47 -5.13 -9.72
CA GLY A 71 3.43 -5.16 -8.60
C GLY A 71 2.87 -5.86 -7.36
N HIS A 72 1.60 -5.59 -7.02
CA HIS A 72 0.93 -6.27 -5.90
C HIS A 72 0.70 -7.75 -6.16
N GLY A 73 0.26 -8.13 -7.36
CA GLY A 73 0.11 -9.54 -7.77
C GLY A 73 1.44 -10.28 -7.74
N TRP A 74 2.50 -9.66 -8.25
CA TRP A 74 3.84 -10.23 -8.23
C TRP A 74 4.38 -10.38 -6.80
N GLY A 75 4.22 -9.37 -5.95
CA GLY A 75 4.60 -9.44 -4.54
C GLY A 75 3.90 -10.58 -3.81
N TYR A 76 2.59 -10.72 -4.03
CA TYR A 76 1.81 -11.82 -3.48
C TYR A 76 2.30 -13.19 -3.98
N ALA A 77 2.50 -13.34 -5.28
CA ALA A 77 3.03 -14.59 -5.86
C ALA A 77 4.39 -14.97 -5.27
N LYS A 78 5.32 -14.01 -5.14
CA LYS A 78 6.63 -14.24 -4.50
C LYS A 78 6.51 -14.68 -3.04
N ALA A 79 5.57 -14.10 -2.29
CA ALA A 79 5.34 -14.49 -0.90
C ALA A 79 4.86 -15.95 -0.79
N VAL A 80 3.91 -16.34 -1.65
CA VAL A 80 3.40 -17.73 -1.70
C VAL A 80 4.49 -18.70 -2.16
N GLU A 81 5.24 -18.36 -3.20
CA GLU A 81 6.38 -19.17 -3.69
C GLU A 81 7.44 -19.37 -2.61
N GLY A 82 7.75 -18.32 -1.85
CA GLY A 82 8.68 -18.40 -0.73
C GLY A 82 8.19 -19.30 0.39
N LEU A 83 6.91 -19.24 0.73
CA LEU A 83 6.30 -20.13 1.74
C LEU A 83 6.27 -21.59 1.31
N MET A 84 6.10 -21.84 0.01
CA MET A 84 6.02 -23.18 -0.56
C MET A 84 7.37 -23.72 -1.04
N ASN A 85 8.46 -22.96 -0.92
CA ASN A 85 9.79 -23.27 -1.44
C ASN A 85 9.77 -23.62 -2.94
N ILE A 86 9.01 -22.85 -3.72
CA ILE A 86 8.94 -23.03 -5.18
C ILE A 86 10.00 -22.16 -5.84
N GLU A 87 10.89 -22.80 -6.58
CA GLU A 87 11.84 -22.12 -7.47
C GLU A 87 11.18 -21.80 -8.80
N ILE A 88 11.27 -20.54 -9.23
CA ILE A 88 10.74 -20.11 -10.52
C ILE A 88 11.82 -20.17 -11.59
N PRO A 89 11.48 -20.57 -12.83
CA PRO A 89 12.42 -20.53 -13.95
C PRO A 89 12.90 -19.10 -14.24
N GLU A 90 14.12 -18.96 -14.74
CA GLU A 90 14.70 -17.67 -15.13
C GLU A 90 13.81 -16.91 -16.12
N ARG A 91 13.22 -17.62 -17.08
CA ARG A 91 12.26 -17.04 -18.03
C ARG A 91 11.05 -16.40 -17.35
N ALA A 92 10.50 -17.01 -16.30
CA ALA A 92 9.39 -16.46 -15.56
C ALA A 92 9.79 -15.17 -14.83
N SER A 93 10.99 -15.16 -14.23
CA SER A 93 11.56 -13.97 -13.60
C SER A 93 11.73 -12.81 -14.60
N CYS A 94 12.28 -13.11 -15.76
CA CYS A 94 12.46 -12.14 -16.84
C CYS A 94 11.12 -11.55 -17.31
N LEU A 95 10.12 -12.41 -17.58
CA LEU A 95 8.80 -11.96 -18.02
C LEU A 95 8.11 -11.07 -16.96
N ARG A 96 8.20 -11.42 -15.69
CA ARG A 96 7.67 -10.60 -14.60
C ARG A 96 8.31 -9.21 -14.56
N THR A 97 9.62 -9.15 -14.76
CA THR A 97 10.34 -7.87 -14.81
C THR A 97 9.95 -7.03 -16.02
N MET A 98 9.70 -7.66 -17.16
CA MET A 98 9.29 -6.95 -18.38
C MET A 98 7.86 -6.34 -18.27
N TRP A 99 6.98 -6.99 -17.51
CA TRP A 99 5.58 -6.55 -17.36
C TRP A 99 5.36 -5.63 -16.16
N HIS A 100 6.33 -5.47 -15.29
CA HIS A 100 6.27 -4.54 -14.16
C HIS A 100 6.51 -3.10 -14.61
#